data_7b23243d7c0030d423097c8f06fea818
#
_entry.id   7b23243d7c0030d423097c8f06fea818
#
_cell.length_a   1.000
_cell.length_b   1.000
_cell.length_c   1.000
_cell.angle_alpha   90.00
_cell.angle_beta   90.00
_cell.angle_gamma   90.00
#
_symmetry.space_group_name_H-M   'P 1'
#
loop_
_entity.id
_entity.type
_entity.pdbx_description
1 polymer ?
#
loop_
_entity_poly.entity_id
_entity_poly.type
_entity_poly.pdbx_seq_one_letter_code
_entity_poly.pdbx_strand_id
1 'polypeptide(L)'
;MTKMDLVMFEEEFEQLQEIIGRLQVDSASKVVFLVDKNGQQIAASGDVRSIDATSLASLTAGNVAATDGLAKLIGEKEFSLLFHEGEKDNLHISIVGKRGILVVIFDQSSSLALVRLRVKKASRELAEIFERVEQRASTQASETARFESPFSEITDEDIDKLFGD
;
A
#
# COMPACT_ATOMS: atom_id res chain seq x y z
N MET A 1 5.35 -8.91 9.15
CA MET A 1 4.59 -8.97 7.91
C MET A 1 3.71 -10.19 7.91
N THR A 2 2.43 -10.00 7.85
CA THR A 2 1.52 -11.12 7.74
C THR A 2 1.56 -11.67 6.31
N LYS A 3 1.52 -12.97 6.14
CA LYS A 3 1.50 -13.63 4.84
C LYS A 3 0.38 -13.11 3.93
N MET A 4 -0.63 -12.47 4.50
CA MET A 4 -1.74 -11.88 3.75
C MET A 4 -1.34 -10.70 2.89
N ASP A 5 -0.28 -9.99 3.28
CA ASP A 5 0.21 -8.85 2.51
C ASP A 5 0.88 -9.27 1.20
N LEU A 6 1.22 -10.55 1.08
CA LEU A 6 1.92 -11.10 -0.08
C LEU A 6 1.01 -11.83 -1.06
N VAL A 7 -0.25 -12.09 -0.71
CA VAL A 7 -1.17 -12.80 -1.61
C VAL A 7 -1.87 -11.80 -2.51
N MET A 8 -1.05 -11.17 -3.35
CA MET A 8 -1.55 -10.40 -4.47
C MET A 8 -1.46 -11.31 -5.69
N PHE A 9 -2.59 -11.57 -6.32
CA PHE A 9 -2.61 -12.36 -7.53
C PHE A 9 -1.93 -11.57 -8.65
N GLU A 10 -1.29 -12.29 -9.57
CA GLU A 10 -0.58 -11.70 -10.69
C GLU A 10 -1.44 -10.70 -11.47
N GLU A 11 -2.72 -11.01 -11.63
CA GLU A 11 -3.68 -10.15 -12.31
C GLU A 11 -3.81 -8.77 -11.62
N GLU A 12 -3.97 -8.75 -10.31
CA GLU A 12 -4.07 -7.50 -9.54
C GLU A 12 -2.75 -6.72 -9.58
N PHE A 13 -1.63 -7.41 -9.52
CA PHE A 13 -0.31 -6.78 -9.65
C PHE A 13 -0.18 -6.10 -11.01
N GLU A 14 -0.58 -6.75 -12.09
CA GLU A 14 -0.55 -6.17 -13.43
C GLU A 14 -1.46 -4.95 -13.54
N GLN A 15 -2.64 -5.00 -12.93
CA GLN A 15 -3.56 -3.86 -12.90
C GLN A 15 -2.96 -2.67 -12.14
N LEU A 16 -2.34 -2.91 -10.99
CA LEU A 16 -1.65 -1.87 -10.23
C LEU A 16 -0.53 -1.25 -11.05
N GLN A 17 0.28 -2.08 -11.69
CA GLN A 17 1.40 -1.62 -12.52
C GLN A 17 0.91 -0.78 -13.70
N GLU A 18 -0.20 -1.16 -14.33
CA GLU A 18 -0.80 -0.39 -15.41
C GLU A 18 -1.29 0.99 -14.96
N ILE A 19 -1.95 1.05 -13.81
CA ILE A 19 -2.42 2.32 -13.24
C ILE A 19 -1.24 3.22 -12.91
N ILE A 20 -0.18 2.68 -12.30
CA ILE A 20 1.02 3.43 -11.95
C ILE A 20 1.72 3.95 -13.20
N GLY A 21 1.82 3.14 -14.25
CA GLY A 21 2.39 3.56 -15.53
C GLY A 21 1.61 4.69 -16.19
N ARG A 22 0.29 4.59 -16.20
CA ARG A 22 -0.60 5.61 -16.73
C ARG A 22 -0.50 6.92 -15.93
N LEU A 23 -0.48 6.81 -14.61
CA LEU A 23 -0.31 7.96 -13.74
C LEU A 23 1.00 8.69 -14.01
N GLN A 24 2.10 7.97 -14.16
CA GLN A 24 3.41 8.57 -14.42
C GLN A 24 3.39 9.38 -15.72
N VAL A 25 2.80 8.85 -16.78
CA VAL A 25 2.71 9.53 -18.07
C VAL A 25 1.74 10.74 -18.00
N ASP A 26 0.54 10.50 -17.48
CA ASP A 26 -0.52 11.53 -17.47
C ASP A 26 -0.20 12.71 -16.55
N SER A 27 0.56 12.47 -15.48
CA SER A 27 0.99 13.52 -14.57
C SER A 27 2.30 14.20 -14.98
N ALA A 28 2.93 13.73 -16.06
CA ALA A 28 4.25 14.20 -16.51
C ALA A 28 5.29 14.12 -15.38
N SER A 29 5.24 13.06 -14.58
CA SER A 29 6.14 12.85 -13.45
C SER A 29 7.38 12.09 -13.87
N LYS A 30 8.47 12.27 -13.13
CA LYS A 30 9.72 11.57 -13.38
C LYS A 30 9.62 10.10 -13.02
N VAL A 31 9.04 9.84 -11.84
CA VAL A 31 8.88 8.47 -11.34
C VAL A 31 7.72 8.42 -10.36
N VAL A 32 7.03 7.28 -10.37
CA VAL A 32 5.94 6.99 -9.44
C VAL A 32 6.22 5.66 -8.78
N PHE A 33 6.08 5.63 -7.46
CA PHE A 33 6.19 4.40 -6.67
C PHE A 33 4.89 4.16 -5.92
N LEU A 34 4.49 2.91 -5.88
CA LEU A 34 3.44 2.43 -4.98
C LEU A 34 4.11 1.57 -3.93
N VAL A 35 3.95 1.94 -2.67
CA VAL A 35 4.65 1.35 -1.53
C VAL A 35 3.63 0.87 -0.52
N ASP A 36 3.93 -0.22 0.16
CA ASP A 36 3.14 -0.70 1.29
C ASP A 36 3.55 0.07 2.56
N LYS A 37 2.62 0.25 3.48
CA LYS A 37 2.91 0.91 4.78
C LYS A 37 4.01 0.20 5.60
N ASN A 38 4.30 -1.06 5.28
CA ASN A 38 5.40 -1.81 5.88
C ASN A 38 6.78 -1.50 5.26
N GLY A 39 6.81 -0.64 4.25
CA GLY A 39 8.06 -0.22 3.62
C GLY A 39 8.51 -1.09 2.45
N GLN A 40 7.60 -1.80 1.81
CA GLN A 40 7.91 -2.62 0.63
C GLN A 40 7.34 -2.00 -0.64
N GLN A 41 8.13 -2.00 -1.70
CA GLN A 41 7.67 -1.54 -3.00
C GLN A 41 6.70 -2.56 -3.60
N ILE A 42 5.56 -2.08 -4.09
CA ILE A 42 4.56 -2.88 -4.79
C ILE A 42 4.71 -2.73 -6.30
N ALA A 43 4.81 -1.49 -6.78
CA ALA A 43 4.91 -1.17 -8.20
C ALA A 43 5.68 0.13 -8.40
N ALA A 44 6.21 0.34 -9.59
CA ALA A 44 6.93 1.56 -9.93
C ALA A 44 6.90 1.80 -11.43
N SER A 45 7.01 3.06 -11.86
CA SER A 45 7.08 3.44 -13.26
C SER A 45 7.87 4.73 -13.43
N GLY A 46 8.49 4.89 -14.59
CA GLY A 46 9.32 6.05 -14.92
C GLY A 46 10.80 5.74 -14.72
N ASP A 47 11.57 6.76 -14.35
CA ASP A 47 13.02 6.64 -14.16
C ASP A 47 13.37 6.01 -12.81
N VAL A 48 13.00 4.74 -12.66
CA VAL A 48 13.15 4.01 -11.40
C VAL A 48 14.61 3.69 -11.05
N ARG A 49 15.49 3.68 -12.04
CA ARG A 49 16.91 3.33 -11.83
C ARG A 49 17.72 4.44 -11.18
N SER A 50 17.24 5.67 -11.24
CA SER A 50 17.92 6.82 -10.66
C SER A 50 17.77 6.89 -9.13
N ILE A 51 16.93 6.06 -8.55
CA ILE A 51 16.57 6.12 -7.13
C ILE A 51 16.72 4.73 -6.50
N ASP A 52 17.29 4.69 -5.30
CA ASP A 52 17.30 3.46 -4.50
C ASP A 52 15.89 3.18 -3.99
N ALA A 53 15.20 2.29 -4.68
CA ALA A 53 13.80 1.98 -4.41
C ALA A 53 13.58 1.39 -3.02
N THR A 54 14.50 0.57 -2.53
CA THR A 54 14.40 -0.03 -1.20
C THR A 54 14.47 1.02 -0.11
N SER A 55 15.43 1.95 -0.22
CA SER A 55 15.57 3.06 0.72
C SER A 55 14.37 4.00 0.65
N LEU A 56 13.92 4.31 -0.56
CA LEU A 56 12.75 5.18 -0.74
C LEU A 56 11.51 4.58 -0.06
N ALA A 57 11.26 3.31 -0.27
CA ALA A 57 10.10 2.63 0.32
C ALA A 57 10.14 2.65 1.85
N SER A 58 11.29 2.33 2.42
CA SER A 58 11.46 2.33 3.89
C SER A 58 11.32 3.72 4.49
N LEU A 59 11.96 4.71 3.88
CA LEU A 59 11.90 6.10 4.36
C LEU A 59 10.51 6.70 4.22
N THR A 60 9.82 6.39 3.14
CA THR A 60 8.45 6.83 2.91
C THR A 60 7.50 6.26 3.97
N ALA A 61 7.60 4.97 4.24
CA ALA A 61 6.79 4.33 5.28
C ALA A 61 7.07 4.96 6.66
N GLY A 62 8.33 5.23 6.97
CA GLY A 62 8.71 5.91 8.21
C GLY A 62 8.17 7.33 8.30
N ASN A 63 8.20 8.07 7.19
CA ASN A 63 7.64 9.42 7.11
C ASN A 63 6.14 9.43 7.39
N VAL A 64 5.40 8.52 6.77
CA VAL A 64 3.96 8.38 7.00
C VAL A 64 3.67 8.00 8.44
N ALA A 65 4.41 7.07 9.01
CA ALA A 65 4.24 6.67 10.42
C ALA A 65 4.49 7.81 11.38
N ALA A 66 5.55 8.60 11.15
CA ALA A 66 5.85 9.78 11.96
C ALA A 66 4.75 10.85 11.85
N THR A 67 4.25 11.05 10.65
CA THR A 67 3.17 12.01 10.37
C THR A 67 1.86 11.59 11.05
N ASP A 68 1.57 10.29 11.08
CA ASP A 68 0.40 9.76 11.81
C ASP A 68 0.51 10.09 13.32
N GLY A 69 1.71 10.02 13.87
CA GLY A 69 1.96 10.42 15.24
C GLY A 69 1.65 11.89 15.48
N LEU A 70 2.07 12.76 14.58
CA LEU A 70 1.77 14.20 14.65
C LEU A 70 0.25 14.46 14.53
N ALA A 71 -0.42 13.76 13.64
CA ALA A 71 -1.87 13.88 13.46
C ALA A 71 -2.60 13.62 14.78
N LYS A 72 -2.24 12.56 15.47
CA LYS A 72 -2.84 12.20 16.76
C LYS A 72 -2.61 13.29 17.83
N LEU A 73 -1.44 13.91 17.84
CA LEU A 73 -1.13 14.96 18.79
C LEU A 73 -2.02 16.20 18.64
N ILE A 74 -2.47 16.50 17.43
CA ILE A 74 -3.33 17.66 17.16
C ILE A 74 -4.79 17.30 17.00
N GLY A 75 -5.16 16.05 17.26
CA GLY A 75 -6.55 15.61 17.22
C GLY A 75 -7.06 15.26 15.83
N GLU A 76 -6.18 15.07 14.86
CA GLU A 76 -6.53 14.60 13.53
C GLU A 76 -6.47 13.07 13.46
N LYS A 77 -7.28 12.47 12.61
CA LYS A 77 -7.25 11.02 12.42
C LYS A 77 -6.02 10.61 11.60
N GLU A 78 -5.76 11.33 10.50
CA GLU A 78 -4.71 10.99 9.56
C GLU A 78 -4.46 12.18 8.65
N PHE A 79 -3.20 12.37 8.26
CA PHE A 79 -2.87 13.23 7.14
C PHE A 79 -2.79 12.37 5.88
N SER A 80 -3.74 12.51 4.99
CA SER A 80 -3.82 11.69 3.78
C SER A 80 -2.86 12.13 2.68
N LEU A 81 -2.26 13.31 2.82
CA LEU A 81 -1.42 13.89 1.79
C LEU A 81 -0.27 14.68 2.40
N LEU A 82 0.95 14.43 1.88
CA LEU A 82 2.16 15.14 2.23
C LEU A 82 2.79 15.70 0.96
N PHE A 83 3.24 16.94 1.00
CA PHE A 83 3.91 17.56 -0.12
C PHE A 83 5.25 18.13 0.34
N HIS A 84 6.32 17.76 -0.37
CA HIS A 84 7.67 18.27 -0.11
C HIS A 84 8.18 18.98 -1.34
N GLU A 85 8.45 20.27 -1.21
CA GLU A 85 8.97 21.08 -2.29
C GLU A 85 10.49 21.17 -2.21
N GLY A 86 11.18 20.75 -3.27
CA GLY A 86 12.62 20.87 -3.41
C GLY A 86 12.98 21.93 -4.45
N GLU A 87 14.25 22.20 -4.61
CA GLU A 87 14.72 23.14 -5.65
C GLU A 87 14.49 22.64 -7.05
N LYS A 88 14.69 21.33 -7.28
CA LYS A 88 14.54 20.70 -8.59
C LYS A 88 13.36 19.77 -8.63
N ASP A 89 13.28 18.87 -7.67
CA ASP A 89 12.28 17.82 -7.62
C ASP A 89 11.35 18.02 -6.43
N ASN A 90 10.10 17.67 -6.65
CA ASN A 90 9.05 17.72 -5.63
C ASN A 90 8.56 16.30 -5.35
N LEU A 91 8.11 16.08 -4.14
CA LEU A 91 7.64 14.79 -3.68
C LEU A 91 6.20 14.92 -3.21
N HIS A 92 5.31 14.18 -3.85
CA HIS A 92 3.90 14.11 -3.46
C HIS A 92 3.63 12.72 -2.91
N ILE A 93 3.23 12.65 -1.65
CA ILE A 93 2.95 11.39 -0.97
C ILE A 93 1.48 11.38 -0.57
N SER A 94 0.76 10.33 -0.95
CA SER A 94 -0.65 10.19 -0.57
C SER A 94 -0.94 8.77 -0.09
N ILE A 95 -1.88 8.66 0.82
CA ILE A 95 -2.33 7.37 1.33
C ILE A 95 -3.41 6.83 0.39
N VAL A 96 -3.27 5.56 0.03
CA VAL A 96 -4.21 4.87 -0.86
C VAL A 96 -4.82 3.68 -0.11
N GLY A 97 -6.11 3.75 0.11
CA GLY A 97 -6.79 2.72 0.88
C GLY A 97 -6.24 2.65 2.31
N LYS A 98 -6.17 1.45 2.87
CA LYS A 98 -5.69 1.24 4.23
C LYS A 98 -4.19 0.96 4.31
N ARG A 99 -3.58 0.53 3.22
CA ARG A 99 -2.21 -0.02 3.23
C ARG A 99 -1.25 0.59 2.24
N GLY A 100 -1.75 1.28 1.22
CA GLY A 100 -0.92 1.79 0.15
C GLY A 100 -0.43 3.20 0.39
N ILE A 101 0.75 3.48 -0.10
CA ILE A 101 1.34 4.82 -0.13
C ILE A 101 1.78 5.07 -1.56
N LEU A 102 1.27 6.15 -2.14
CA LEU A 102 1.60 6.55 -3.51
C LEU A 102 2.58 7.70 -3.46
N VAL A 103 3.75 7.50 -4.07
CA VAL A 103 4.83 8.48 -4.10
C VAL A 103 5.03 8.95 -5.53
N VAL A 104 4.87 10.24 -5.77
CA VAL A 104 5.06 10.85 -7.09
C VAL A 104 6.19 11.87 -7.00
N ILE A 105 7.21 11.68 -7.84
CA ILE A 105 8.36 12.58 -7.93
C ILE A 105 8.24 13.33 -9.25
N PHE A 106 8.19 14.64 -9.17
CA PHE A 106 8.02 15.49 -10.36
C PHE A 106 8.86 16.75 -10.27
N ASP A 107 9.18 17.29 -11.43
CA ASP A 107 9.97 18.52 -11.56
C ASP A 107 9.16 19.62 -12.28
N GLN A 108 9.86 20.58 -12.86
CA GLN A 108 9.24 21.71 -13.56
C GLN A 108 8.47 21.30 -14.83
N SER A 109 8.67 20.08 -15.33
CA SER A 109 7.91 19.55 -16.46
C SER A 109 6.45 19.28 -16.12
N SER A 110 6.11 19.26 -14.85
CA SER A 110 4.76 19.07 -14.36
C SER A 110 4.38 20.18 -13.38
N SER A 111 3.25 20.04 -12.72
CA SER A 111 2.78 20.99 -11.72
C SER A 111 2.08 20.24 -10.59
N LEU A 112 2.05 20.86 -9.41
CA LEU A 112 1.34 20.30 -8.26
C LEU A 112 -0.16 20.10 -8.58
N ALA A 113 -0.77 21.04 -9.31
CA ALA A 113 -2.18 20.93 -9.69
C ALA A 113 -2.45 19.73 -10.58
N LEU A 114 -1.61 19.49 -11.58
CA LEU A 114 -1.74 18.33 -12.46
C LEU A 114 -1.51 17.03 -11.71
N VAL A 115 -0.46 16.99 -10.89
CA VAL A 115 -0.16 15.79 -10.09
C VAL A 115 -1.33 15.46 -9.16
N ARG A 116 -1.86 16.45 -8.45
CA ARG A 116 -3.02 16.25 -7.56
C ARG A 116 -4.23 15.69 -8.29
N LEU A 117 -4.53 16.25 -9.46
CA LEU A 117 -5.67 15.83 -10.26
C LEU A 117 -5.53 14.36 -10.68
N ARG A 118 -4.36 14.00 -11.20
CA ARG A 118 -4.11 12.63 -11.68
C ARG A 118 -3.98 11.62 -10.54
N VAL A 119 -3.36 12.02 -9.44
CA VAL A 119 -3.26 11.18 -8.24
C VAL A 119 -4.65 10.87 -7.67
N LYS A 120 -5.53 11.84 -7.63
CA LYS A 120 -6.89 11.65 -7.12
C LYS A 120 -7.64 10.56 -7.89
N LYS A 121 -7.52 10.57 -9.21
CA LYS A 121 -8.12 9.54 -10.06
C LYS A 121 -7.46 8.17 -9.84
N ALA A 122 -6.14 8.12 -9.89
CA ALA A 122 -5.39 6.88 -9.71
C ALA A 122 -5.62 6.28 -8.33
N SER A 123 -5.69 7.09 -7.29
CA SER A 123 -5.93 6.63 -5.92
C SER A 123 -7.25 5.89 -5.77
N ARG A 124 -8.29 6.33 -6.45
CA ARG A 124 -9.58 5.64 -6.43
C ARG A 124 -9.47 4.25 -7.07
N GLU A 125 -8.83 4.17 -8.23
CA GLU A 125 -8.64 2.92 -8.95
C GLU A 125 -7.78 1.93 -8.15
N LEU A 126 -6.70 2.42 -7.55
CA LEU A 126 -5.81 1.62 -6.72
C LEU A 126 -6.52 1.12 -5.45
N ALA A 127 -7.29 1.98 -4.81
CA ALA A 127 -8.01 1.62 -3.60
C ALA A 127 -9.02 0.49 -3.85
N GLU A 128 -9.70 0.51 -5.00
CA GLU A 128 -10.63 -0.55 -5.40
C GLU A 128 -9.91 -1.90 -5.54
N ILE A 129 -8.72 -1.89 -6.13
CA ILE A 129 -7.93 -3.12 -6.30
C ILE A 129 -7.48 -3.65 -4.93
N PHE A 130 -6.97 -2.80 -4.06
CA PHE A 130 -6.57 -3.19 -2.72
C PHE A 130 -7.73 -3.78 -1.93
N GLU A 131 -8.90 -3.19 -2.04
CA GLU A 131 -10.09 -3.70 -1.36
C GLU A 131 -10.46 -5.10 -1.86
N ARG A 132 -10.42 -5.34 -3.16
CA ARG A 132 -10.67 -6.67 -3.73
C ARG A 132 -9.67 -7.72 -3.25
N VAL A 133 -8.39 -7.35 -3.17
CA VAL A 133 -7.33 -8.22 -2.66
C VAL A 133 -7.57 -8.56 -1.19
N GLU A 134 -7.94 -7.58 -0.38
CA GLU A 134 -8.26 -7.77 1.03
C GLU A 134 -9.46 -8.70 1.22
N GLN A 135 -10.51 -8.50 0.45
CA GLN A 135 -11.70 -9.34 0.52
C GLN A 135 -11.40 -10.80 0.15
N ARG A 136 -10.60 -11.02 -0.89
CA ARG A 136 -10.17 -12.37 -1.28
C ARG A 136 -9.32 -13.03 -0.18
N ALA A 137 -8.38 -12.29 0.39
CA ALA A 137 -7.53 -12.80 1.45
C ALA A 137 -8.36 -13.21 2.67
N SER A 138 -9.35 -12.40 3.03
CA SER A 138 -10.26 -12.71 4.13
C SER A 138 -11.11 -13.95 3.84
N THR A 139 -11.64 -14.07 2.61
CA THR A 139 -12.42 -15.23 2.19
C THR A 139 -11.58 -16.49 2.18
N GLN A 140 -10.37 -16.44 1.63
CA GLN A 140 -9.46 -17.58 1.62
C GLN A 140 -9.03 -17.99 3.01
N ALA A 141 -8.74 -17.03 3.88
CA ALA A 141 -8.39 -17.31 5.26
C ALA A 141 -9.54 -18.01 6.00
N SER A 142 -10.78 -17.58 5.76
CA SER A 142 -11.97 -18.21 6.33
C SER A 142 -12.17 -19.62 5.82
N GLU A 143 -12.00 -19.84 4.51
CA GLU A 143 -12.12 -21.15 3.90
C GLU A 143 -11.01 -22.10 4.38
N THR A 144 -9.78 -21.61 4.43
CA THR A 144 -8.64 -22.37 4.92
C THR A 144 -8.82 -22.74 6.38
N ALA A 145 -9.32 -21.82 7.21
CA ALA A 145 -9.61 -22.09 8.61
C ALA A 145 -10.69 -23.16 8.76
N ARG A 146 -11.66 -23.22 7.84
CA ARG A 146 -12.68 -24.27 7.84
C ARG A 146 -12.13 -25.64 7.45
N PHE A 147 -11.17 -25.68 6.52
CA PHE A 147 -10.61 -26.92 6.00
C PHE A 147 -9.40 -27.43 6.79
N GLU A 148 -8.60 -26.55 7.37
CA GLU A 148 -7.35 -26.91 8.04
C GLU A 148 -7.49 -27.27 9.50
N SER A 149 -8.69 -27.20 10.07
CA SER A 149 -8.83 -27.50 11.48
C SER A 149 -9.70 -28.73 11.75
N PRO A 150 -9.16 -29.93 11.54
CA PRO A 150 -9.77 -31.10 12.14
C PRO A 150 -9.76 -30.98 13.68
N PHE A 151 -8.99 -30.02 14.20
CA PHE A 151 -8.86 -29.73 15.62
C PHE A 151 -9.80 -28.64 16.14
N SER A 152 -10.51 -27.92 15.26
CA SER A 152 -11.45 -26.87 15.68
C SER A 152 -12.65 -27.41 16.44
N GLU A 153 -12.95 -28.70 16.28
CA GLU A 153 -14.02 -29.39 17.00
C GLU A 153 -13.53 -30.09 18.25
N ILE A 154 -12.22 -30.06 18.52
CA ILE A 154 -11.67 -30.66 19.74
C ILE A 154 -11.89 -29.69 20.90
N THR A 155 -12.73 -30.09 21.82
CA THR A 155 -13.01 -29.37 23.05
C THR A 155 -11.99 -29.73 24.13
N ASP A 156 -11.90 -28.92 25.17
CA ASP A 156 -11.10 -29.20 26.35
C ASP A 156 -11.46 -30.56 26.96
N GLU A 157 -12.73 -30.93 26.86
CA GLU A 157 -13.24 -32.23 27.30
C GLU A 157 -12.64 -33.39 26.50
N ASP A 158 -12.46 -33.22 25.19
CA ASP A 158 -11.82 -34.22 24.34
C ASP A 158 -10.33 -34.37 24.68
N ILE A 159 -9.66 -33.28 25.02
CA ILE A 159 -8.27 -33.27 25.45
C ILE A 159 -8.15 -34.00 26.80
N ASP A 160 -9.06 -33.75 27.72
CA ASP A 160 -9.10 -34.41 29.03
C ASP A 160 -9.30 -35.92 28.89
N LYS A 161 -10.12 -36.37 27.94
CA LYS A 161 -10.31 -37.79 27.65
C LYS A 161 -9.06 -38.48 27.08
N LEU A 162 -8.21 -37.70 26.36
CA LEU A 162 -6.96 -38.25 25.82
C LEU A 162 -5.87 -38.39 26.86
N PHE A 163 -5.88 -37.58 27.92
CA PHE A 163 -4.84 -37.51 28.95
C PHE A 163 -5.35 -37.86 30.36
N GLY A 164 -6.66 -38.00 30.53
CA GLY A 164 -7.25 -38.42 31.81
C GLY A 164 -7.45 -39.91 31.87
N ASP A 165 -7.26 -40.52 33.05
CA ASP A 165 -7.56 -41.90 33.33
C ASP A 165 -9.05 -42.23 33.22
#